data_451b69d380bc32c673557a6c17b45e92
#
_entry.id   451b69d380bc32c673557a6c17b45e92
#
_cell.length_a   1.000
_cell.length_b   1.000
_cell.length_c   1.000
_cell.angle_alpha   90.00
_cell.angle_beta   90.00
_cell.angle_gamma   90.00
#
_symmetry.space_group_name_H-M   'P 1'
#
loop_
_entity.id
_entity.type
_entity.pdbx_description
1 polymer ?
#
loop_
_entity_poly.entity_id
_entity_poly.type
_entity_poly.pdbx_seq_one_letter_code
_entity_poly.pdbx_strand_id
1 'polypeptide(L)'
;RDVLGSRGLGDVYKRQGLNTSTHLADSAFEVVKRNNRHNGTWTNPCGCERQQCFAAMEDETNGLLVANRGLYEYEVLADEENAIAVTLLRSVAEMGDWGYFPTPKAQQIGTFTLEFEVVPYAAGKTGEAFTEGYAFQQDLTAAQAGLSKAWLRKPGQVKPELVSGEMPLEMSFLRFEGEGIHLTAFKKGLAKDDLFVRFVNNMPQDEVLSFRKESWMKEVYRSNVVEEKGEVLCPDENGVYHVTLREFEIATFGVVK
;
A
#
# COMPACT_ATOMS: atom_id res chain seq x y z
N ARG A 1 -0.93 29.22 1.71
CA ARG A 1 -1.15 30.26 2.72
C ARG A 1 0.00 30.21 3.70
N ASP A 2 0.96 31.11 3.51
CA ASP A 2 2.08 31.24 4.42
C ASP A 2 1.61 31.74 5.76
N VAL A 3 1.59 30.86 6.72
CA VAL A 3 1.62 31.25 8.12
C VAL A 3 2.99 30.87 8.62
N LEU A 4 3.83 31.87 8.83
CA LEU A 4 5.21 31.79 9.28
C LEU A 4 6.20 31.26 8.20
N GLY A 5 6.58 32.17 7.35
CA GLY A 5 7.70 32.21 6.45
C GLY A 5 8.67 31.10 6.47
N SER A 6 8.46 30.09 5.64
CA SER A 6 9.46 29.21 5.06
C SER A 6 8.95 27.82 4.71
N ARG A 7 7.72 27.68 4.29
CA ARG A 7 7.33 26.47 3.56
C ARG A 7 7.55 26.75 2.07
N GLY A 8 8.56 26.15 1.49
CA GLY A 8 8.63 25.98 0.04
C GLY A 8 7.49 25.08 -0.35
N LEU A 9 6.43 25.66 -0.92
CA LEU A 9 5.18 24.97 -1.17
C LEU A 9 5.15 24.44 -2.60
N GLY A 10 5.29 23.13 -2.73
CA GLY A 10 4.78 22.41 -3.86
C GLY A 10 3.74 21.44 -3.37
N ASP A 11 2.47 21.83 -3.37
CA ASP A 11 1.36 20.96 -2.98
C ASP A 11 0.51 20.65 -4.20
N VAL A 12 -0.03 19.44 -4.27
CA VAL A 12 -1.09 19.08 -5.20
C VAL A 12 -2.41 19.16 -4.46
N TYR A 13 -3.26 20.09 -4.89
CA TYR A 13 -4.61 20.24 -4.36
C TYR A 13 -5.60 19.49 -5.24
N LYS A 14 -6.42 18.67 -4.61
CA LYS A 14 -7.56 18.05 -5.27
C LYS A 14 -8.83 18.43 -4.54
N ARG A 15 -9.55 19.44 -5.07
CA ARG A 15 -10.87 19.83 -4.59
C ARG A 15 -11.89 18.82 -5.06
N GLN A 16 -12.71 18.31 -4.15
CA GLN A 16 -13.61 17.19 -4.43
C GLN A 16 -15.07 17.50 -4.20
N GLY A 17 -15.38 18.53 -3.43
CA GLY A 17 -16.74 18.84 -3.03
C GLY A 17 -17.40 17.72 -2.20
N LEU A 18 -16.61 16.84 -1.58
CA LEU A 18 -17.10 15.75 -0.75
C LEU A 18 -17.59 16.28 0.60
N ASN A 19 -18.85 15.98 0.93
CA ASN A 19 -19.46 16.41 2.18
C ASN A 19 -19.18 15.40 3.31
N THR A 20 -17.97 15.43 3.82
CA THR A 20 -17.54 14.56 4.92
C THR A 20 -16.72 15.33 5.96
N SER A 21 -16.85 14.95 7.22
CA SER A 21 -16.06 15.53 8.33
C SER A 21 -14.82 14.71 8.68
N THR A 22 -14.63 13.57 8.01
CA THR A 22 -13.54 12.64 8.29
C THR A 22 -12.85 12.20 6.99
N HIS A 23 -11.63 11.75 7.15
CA HIS A 23 -10.84 11.16 6.07
C HIS A 23 -10.11 9.91 6.57
N LEU A 24 -9.61 9.15 5.62
CA LEU A 24 -8.85 7.92 5.83
C LEU A 24 -7.42 8.13 5.35
N ALA A 25 -6.45 7.55 6.04
CA ALA A 25 -5.06 7.57 5.61
C ALA A 25 -4.39 6.24 5.89
N ASP A 26 -3.66 5.74 4.91
CA ASP A 26 -2.84 4.56 5.09
C ASP A 26 -1.73 4.81 6.11
N SER A 27 -1.56 3.87 7.02
CA SER A 27 -0.57 3.89 8.09
C SER A 27 0.04 2.49 8.24
N ALA A 28 0.96 2.33 9.19
CA ALA A 28 1.59 1.04 9.43
C ALA A 28 0.57 0.01 9.92
N PHE A 29 0.18 -0.91 9.05
CA PHE A 29 -0.73 -2.03 9.31
C PHE A 29 -2.19 -1.68 9.59
N GLU A 30 -2.62 -0.47 9.27
CA GLU A 30 -4.01 -0.05 9.40
C GLU A 30 -4.32 1.11 8.47
N VAL A 31 -5.59 1.34 8.19
CA VAL A 31 -6.08 2.59 7.61
C VAL A 31 -6.75 3.41 8.71
N VAL A 32 -6.12 4.52 9.07
CA VAL A 32 -6.57 5.37 10.18
C VAL A 32 -7.66 6.31 9.73
N LYS A 33 -8.76 6.36 10.48
CA LYS A 33 -9.80 7.38 10.30
C LYS A 33 -9.49 8.60 11.16
N ARG A 34 -9.51 9.79 10.56
CA ARG A 34 -9.19 11.07 11.20
C ARG A 34 -10.27 12.09 10.92
N ASN A 35 -10.36 13.09 11.79
CA ASN A 35 -11.25 14.24 11.58
C ASN A 35 -10.58 15.28 10.67
N ASN A 36 -11.33 15.85 9.74
CA ASN A 36 -10.84 16.92 8.86
C ASN A 36 -10.48 18.21 9.62
N ARG A 37 -10.98 18.36 10.84
CA ARG A 37 -10.69 19.53 11.70
C ARG A 37 -10.20 19.08 13.05
N HIS A 38 -9.20 19.76 13.56
CA HIS A 38 -8.74 19.56 14.93
C HIS A 38 -9.82 20.05 15.94
N ASN A 39 -9.91 19.35 17.04
CA ASN A 39 -10.95 19.57 18.06
C ASN A 39 -10.74 20.81 18.95
N GLY A 40 -9.90 21.74 18.56
CA GLY A 40 -9.68 23.00 19.28
C GLY A 40 -8.91 22.89 20.60
N THR A 41 -8.46 21.72 21.00
CA THR A 41 -7.65 21.53 22.24
C THR A 41 -6.19 21.92 22.05
N TRP A 42 -5.75 22.11 20.82
CA TRP A 42 -4.39 22.55 20.49
C TRP A 42 -4.35 24.06 20.28
N THR A 43 -3.34 24.71 20.82
CA THR A 43 -3.15 26.15 20.72
C THR A 43 -2.63 26.62 19.36
N ASN A 44 -1.96 25.71 18.62
CA ASN A 44 -1.46 25.99 17.26
C ASN A 44 -1.41 24.68 16.45
N PRO A 45 -2.58 24.13 16.04
CA PRO A 45 -2.62 22.89 15.32
C PRO A 45 -2.00 23.04 13.93
N CYS A 46 -1.03 22.20 13.60
CA CYS A 46 -0.62 21.95 12.23
C CYS A 46 -1.61 20.97 11.61
N GLY A 47 -2.24 21.32 10.49
CA GLY A 47 -3.13 20.42 9.75
C GLY A 47 -2.42 19.28 9.04
N CYS A 48 -1.08 19.32 8.99
CA CYS A 48 -0.29 18.31 8.33
C CYS A 48 -0.28 17.00 9.10
N GLU A 49 -0.60 15.92 8.42
CA GLU A 49 -0.64 14.56 8.94
C GLU A 49 0.21 13.61 8.11
N ARG A 50 0.44 12.41 8.62
CA ARG A 50 1.24 11.39 7.92
C ARG A 50 0.36 10.38 7.19
N GLN A 51 0.86 9.91 6.07
CA GLN A 51 0.37 8.75 5.33
C GLN A 51 1.55 7.89 4.86
N GLN A 52 1.28 6.68 4.38
CA GLN A 52 2.28 5.87 3.69
C GLN A 52 2.02 5.83 2.18
N CYS A 53 0.92 5.22 1.76
CA CYS A 53 0.60 5.01 0.35
C CYS A 53 -0.48 5.93 -0.16
N PHE A 54 -1.47 6.29 0.67
CA PHE A 54 -2.61 7.10 0.24
C PHE A 54 -3.32 7.83 1.38
N ALA A 55 -4.07 8.87 0.99
CA ALA A 55 -5.14 9.46 1.77
C ALA A 55 -6.43 9.41 0.96
N ALA A 56 -7.58 9.24 1.63
CA ALA A 56 -8.87 9.11 0.99
C ALA A 56 -9.97 9.83 1.76
N MET A 57 -10.99 10.28 1.05
CA MET A 57 -12.24 10.79 1.63
C MET A 57 -13.43 10.18 0.91
N GLU A 58 -14.51 9.97 1.66
CA GLU A 58 -15.77 9.45 1.14
C GLU A 58 -16.94 10.16 1.79
N ASP A 59 -17.96 10.46 1.00
CA ASP A 59 -19.27 10.90 1.46
C ASP A 59 -20.33 9.81 1.16
N GLU A 60 -21.61 10.15 1.24
CA GLU A 60 -22.71 9.20 1.02
C GLU A 60 -22.80 8.68 -0.41
N THR A 61 -22.16 9.31 -1.38
CA THR A 61 -22.30 9.01 -2.81
C THR A 61 -21.00 8.64 -3.49
N ASN A 62 -19.93 9.34 -3.16
CA ASN A 62 -18.65 9.24 -3.84
C ASN A 62 -17.48 9.26 -2.87
N GLY A 63 -16.38 8.74 -3.33
CA GLY A 63 -15.09 8.85 -2.66
C GLY A 63 -13.97 9.23 -3.62
N LEU A 64 -12.89 9.71 -3.05
CA LEU A 64 -11.65 9.96 -3.76
C LEU A 64 -10.47 9.51 -2.91
N LEU A 65 -9.58 8.75 -3.52
CA LEU A 65 -8.31 8.36 -2.96
C LEU A 65 -7.18 9.02 -3.75
N VAL A 66 -6.19 9.53 -3.05
CA VAL A 66 -4.95 10.05 -3.63
C VAL A 66 -3.80 9.17 -3.17
N ALA A 67 -3.31 8.33 -4.05
CA ALA A 67 -2.13 7.51 -3.80
C ALA A 67 -0.85 8.26 -4.20
N ASN A 68 0.26 7.91 -3.57
CA ASN A 68 1.55 8.53 -3.83
C ASN A 68 2.70 7.54 -3.62
N ARG A 69 3.87 7.87 -4.15
CA ARG A 69 5.12 7.14 -3.91
C ARG A 69 6.11 8.02 -3.15
N GLY A 70 6.26 7.76 -1.85
CA GLY A 70 7.26 8.42 -1.02
C GLY A 70 6.92 9.84 -0.55
N LEU A 71 5.66 10.25 -0.63
CA LEU A 71 5.16 11.53 -0.14
C LEU A 71 4.39 11.33 1.16
N TYR A 72 5.07 11.36 2.28
CA TYR A 72 4.51 10.92 3.57
C TYR A 72 3.68 11.97 4.30
N GLU A 73 3.63 13.19 3.82
CA GLU A 73 2.89 14.27 4.45
C GLU A 73 1.74 14.74 3.58
N TYR A 74 0.59 14.92 4.19
CA TYR A 74 -0.60 15.50 3.57
C TYR A 74 -1.36 16.36 4.58
N GLU A 75 -2.29 17.15 4.09
CA GLU A 75 -3.25 17.91 4.88
C GLU A 75 -4.63 17.83 4.23
N VAL A 76 -5.68 17.73 5.03
CA VAL A 76 -7.03 17.99 4.54
C VAL A 76 -7.37 19.43 4.82
N LEU A 77 -7.51 20.23 3.76
CA LEU A 77 -7.93 21.61 3.87
C LEU A 77 -9.41 21.63 4.24
N ALA A 78 -9.70 22.03 5.47
CA ALA A 78 -11.05 22.10 6.00
C ALA A 78 -11.75 23.42 5.58
N ASP A 79 -11.67 23.74 4.29
CA ASP A 79 -12.48 24.76 3.64
C ASP A 79 -13.87 24.19 3.28
N GLU A 80 -14.69 24.97 2.58
CA GLU A 80 -16.05 24.56 2.22
C GLU A 80 -16.08 23.34 1.27
N GLU A 81 -14.96 23.00 0.64
CA GLU A 81 -14.87 21.98 -0.40
C GLU A 81 -14.07 20.73 0.00
N ASN A 82 -13.49 20.69 1.19
CA ASN A 82 -12.60 19.61 1.65
C ASN A 82 -11.59 19.16 0.59
N ALA A 83 -10.35 19.59 0.63
CA ALA A 83 -9.33 19.21 -0.33
C ALA A 83 -8.23 18.38 0.31
N ILE A 84 -7.83 17.29 -0.30
CA ILE A 84 -6.60 16.57 0.06
C ILE A 84 -5.44 17.33 -0.59
N ALA A 85 -4.52 17.83 0.23
CA ALA A 85 -3.29 18.47 -0.18
C ALA A 85 -2.11 17.59 0.19
N VAL A 86 -1.40 17.04 -0.79
CA VAL A 86 -0.20 16.23 -0.57
C VAL A 86 1.02 17.12 -0.66
N THR A 87 1.86 17.12 0.38
CA THR A 87 3.09 17.90 0.40
C THR A 87 4.12 17.28 -0.55
N LEU A 88 4.46 18.00 -1.60
CA LEU A 88 5.45 17.56 -2.58
C LEU A 88 6.88 17.87 -2.14
N LEU A 89 7.10 19.08 -1.64
CA LEU A 89 8.40 19.56 -1.18
C LEU A 89 8.23 20.39 0.08
N ARG A 90 9.07 20.15 1.05
CA ARG A 90 9.17 20.97 2.24
C ARG A 90 10.60 21.43 2.42
N SER A 91 10.81 22.72 2.34
CA SER A 91 12.08 23.38 2.60
C SER A 91 11.97 24.17 3.90
N VAL A 92 12.81 23.85 4.88
CA VAL A 92 12.81 24.46 6.21
C VAL A 92 14.19 25.00 6.52
N ALA A 93 14.31 26.29 6.79
CA ALA A 93 15.58 26.91 7.14
C ALA A 93 16.02 26.61 8.56
N GLU A 94 15.06 26.56 9.48
CA GLU A 94 15.27 26.37 10.91
C GLU A 94 14.18 25.47 11.50
N MET A 95 14.50 24.71 12.51
CA MET A 95 13.59 23.89 13.30
C MET A 95 13.50 24.38 14.74
N GLY A 96 12.34 24.20 15.35
CA GLY A 96 12.02 24.54 16.74
C GLY A 96 11.27 25.86 16.88
N ASP A 97 10.40 25.93 17.89
CA ASP A 97 9.53 27.07 18.16
C ASP A 97 10.29 28.35 18.54
N TRP A 98 11.52 28.18 18.98
CA TRP A 98 12.43 29.26 19.37
C TRP A 98 13.48 29.59 18.30
N GLY A 99 13.35 29.03 17.09
CA GLY A 99 14.10 29.47 15.92
C GLY A 99 15.60 29.21 15.94
N TYR A 100 16.07 28.08 16.47
CA TYR A 100 17.49 27.95 16.73
C TYR A 100 18.21 26.70 16.25
N PHE A 101 17.55 25.86 15.46
CA PHE A 101 18.23 24.71 14.86
C PHE A 101 18.32 24.90 13.35
N PRO A 102 19.43 25.48 12.84
CA PRO A 102 19.57 25.65 11.39
C PRO A 102 19.63 24.29 10.69
N THR A 103 18.86 24.17 9.62
CA THR A 103 18.75 22.97 8.81
C THR A 103 19.27 23.17 7.38
N PRO A 104 20.56 23.47 7.18
CA PRO A 104 21.09 23.82 5.86
C PRO A 104 20.94 22.69 4.84
N LYS A 105 20.90 21.45 5.28
CA LYS A 105 20.68 20.27 4.41
C LYS A 105 19.23 20.10 3.96
N ALA A 106 18.28 20.78 4.61
CA ALA A 106 16.88 20.79 4.18
C ALA A 106 16.60 21.83 3.08
N GLN A 107 17.64 22.57 2.64
CA GLN A 107 17.62 23.53 1.52
C GLN A 107 18.14 22.86 0.23
N GLN A 108 17.63 21.69 -0.09
CA GLN A 108 18.09 20.96 -1.26
C GLN A 108 17.53 21.58 -2.53
N ILE A 109 18.42 22.06 -3.41
CA ILE A 109 18.10 22.55 -4.74
C ILE A 109 18.26 21.41 -5.74
N GLY A 110 17.28 21.19 -6.60
CA GLY A 110 17.34 20.12 -7.58
C GLY A 110 16.05 19.98 -8.39
N THR A 111 16.04 19.00 -9.29
CA THR A 111 14.85 18.55 -10.01
C THR A 111 14.37 17.25 -9.36
N PHE A 112 13.09 17.19 -9.02
CA PHE A 112 12.47 16.04 -8.41
C PHE A 112 11.38 15.50 -9.33
N THR A 113 11.31 14.18 -9.46
CA THR A 113 10.18 13.50 -10.11
C THR A 113 9.35 12.88 -9.01
N LEU A 114 8.07 13.23 -8.95
CA LEU A 114 7.13 12.82 -7.95
C LEU A 114 5.97 12.12 -8.64
N GLU A 115 5.49 11.02 -8.06
CA GLU A 115 4.43 10.21 -8.64
C GLU A 115 3.24 10.14 -7.69
N PHE A 116 2.06 10.38 -8.23
CA PHE A 116 0.79 10.23 -7.52
C PHE A 116 -0.30 9.77 -8.48
N GLU A 117 -1.31 9.11 -7.93
CA GLU A 117 -2.49 8.67 -8.64
C GLU A 117 -3.74 9.18 -7.94
N VAL A 118 -4.78 9.43 -8.72
CA VAL A 118 -6.08 9.90 -8.23
C VAL A 118 -7.14 8.87 -8.62
N VAL A 119 -7.74 8.23 -7.61
CA VAL A 119 -8.72 7.15 -7.77
C VAL A 119 -10.09 7.63 -7.29
N PRO A 120 -11.00 8.04 -8.19
CA PRO A 120 -12.39 8.28 -7.82
C PRO A 120 -13.13 6.94 -7.69
N TYR A 121 -14.02 6.83 -6.69
CA TYR A 121 -14.80 5.62 -6.47
C TYR A 121 -16.20 5.93 -5.97
N ALA A 122 -17.13 4.99 -6.10
CA ALA A 122 -18.48 5.11 -5.56
C ALA A 122 -18.46 4.81 -4.04
N ALA A 123 -19.35 5.44 -3.28
CA ALA A 123 -19.49 5.14 -1.87
C ALA A 123 -19.69 3.64 -1.61
N GLY A 124 -19.07 3.12 -0.57
CA GLY A 124 -19.07 1.70 -0.23
C GLY A 124 -18.09 0.84 -1.05
N LYS A 125 -17.25 1.46 -1.91
CA LYS A 125 -16.19 0.79 -2.67
C LYS A 125 -14.78 1.12 -2.16
N THR A 126 -14.69 1.44 -0.90
CA THR A 126 -13.46 1.86 -0.23
C THR A 126 -12.37 0.79 -0.30
N GLY A 127 -12.74 -0.49 -0.12
CA GLY A 127 -11.78 -1.61 -0.20
C GLY A 127 -11.19 -1.79 -1.60
N GLU A 128 -11.99 -1.57 -2.66
CA GLU A 128 -11.50 -1.57 -4.05
C GLU A 128 -10.51 -0.42 -4.27
N ALA A 129 -10.83 0.78 -3.78
CA ALA A 129 -9.95 1.95 -3.88
C ALA A 129 -8.62 1.75 -3.12
N PHE A 130 -8.64 1.09 -1.95
CA PHE A 130 -7.41 0.73 -1.25
C PHE A 130 -6.55 -0.22 -2.07
N THR A 131 -7.17 -1.19 -2.73
CA THR A 131 -6.45 -2.13 -3.60
C THR A 131 -5.73 -1.40 -4.74
N GLU A 132 -6.38 -0.43 -5.38
CA GLU A 132 -5.74 0.42 -6.40
C GLU A 132 -4.59 1.25 -5.81
N GLY A 133 -4.80 1.88 -4.66
CA GLY A 133 -3.75 2.65 -3.97
C GLY A 133 -2.51 1.83 -3.63
N TYR A 134 -2.69 0.56 -3.22
CA TYR A 134 -1.56 -0.35 -3.00
C TYR A 134 -0.96 -0.87 -4.31
N ALA A 135 -1.77 -1.12 -5.34
CA ALA A 135 -1.28 -1.53 -6.66
C ALA A 135 -0.37 -0.46 -7.28
N PHE A 136 -0.68 0.81 -7.06
CA PHE A 136 0.17 1.93 -7.49
C PHE A 136 1.61 1.87 -6.93
N GLN A 137 1.83 1.20 -5.78
CA GLN A 137 3.18 1.01 -5.22
C GLN A 137 4.02 -0.02 -5.97
N GLN A 138 3.40 -0.84 -6.82
CA GLN A 138 4.05 -1.96 -7.48
C GLN A 138 4.23 -1.70 -8.97
N ASP A 139 5.48 -1.70 -9.43
CA ASP A 139 5.76 -1.60 -10.85
C ASP A 139 5.54 -2.94 -11.55
N LEU A 140 4.95 -2.89 -12.74
CA LEU A 140 4.94 -4.04 -13.63
C LEU A 140 6.34 -4.27 -14.19
N THR A 141 6.84 -5.49 -14.03
CA THR A 141 8.15 -5.87 -14.56
C THR A 141 7.98 -6.69 -15.83
N ALA A 142 8.63 -6.27 -16.91
CA ALA A 142 8.68 -7.01 -18.15
C ALA A 142 10.09 -7.56 -18.37
N ALA A 143 10.17 -8.84 -18.71
CA ALA A 143 11.44 -9.48 -19.08
C ALA A 143 11.28 -10.31 -20.35
N GLN A 144 12.21 -10.15 -21.27
CA GLN A 144 12.28 -11.00 -22.46
C GLN A 144 13.01 -12.30 -22.11
N ALA A 145 12.30 -13.41 -22.11
CA ALA A 145 12.90 -14.72 -21.91
C ALA A 145 13.54 -15.26 -23.21
N GLY A 146 14.67 -15.95 -23.06
CA GLY A 146 15.07 -17.01 -23.99
C GLY A 146 15.89 -16.63 -25.21
N LEU A 147 16.26 -15.41 -25.49
CA LEU A 147 17.17 -15.12 -26.58
C LEU A 147 18.55 -14.69 -26.07
N SER A 148 19.36 -15.68 -25.76
CA SER A 148 20.80 -15.48 -25.72
C SER A 148 21.26 -14.99 -27.10
N LYS A 149 21.49 -13.69 -27.23
CA LYS A 149 22.09 -13.15 -28.44
C LYS A 149 23.44 -13.78 -28.59
N ALA A 150 23.64 -14.59 -29.65
CA ALA A 150 24.88 -15.34 -29.89
C ALA A 150 26.14 -14.46 -29.88
N TRP A 151 25.99 -13.17 -30.22
CA TRP A 151 27.06 -12.19 -30.23
C TRP A 151 27.46 -11.64 -28.84
N LEU A 152 26.66 -11.89 -27.78
CA LEU A 152 27.01 -11.53 -26.40
C LEU A 152 27.82 -12.63 -25.69
N ARG A 153 28.06 -13.77 -26.34
CA ARG A 153 28.79 -14.89 -25.73
C ARG A 153 30.27 -14.62 -25.74
N LYS A 154 30.87 -14.61 -24.56
CA LYS A 154 32.30 -14.73 -24.43
C LYS A 154 32.70 -16.17 -24.79
N PRO A 155 33.86 -16.40 -25.45
CA PRO A 155 34.37 -17.75 -25.70
C PRO A 155 34.44 -18.53 -24.40
N GLY A 156 33.92 -19.77 -24.39
CA GLY A 156 33.92 -20.63 -23.20
C GLY A 156 32.66 -20.57 -22.32
N GLN A 157 31.70 -19.74 -22.62
CA GLN A 157 30.41 -19.78 -21.90
C GLN A 157 29.54 -20.91 -22.40
N VAL A 158 29.06 -21.73 -21.47
CA VAL A 158 28.09 -22.80 -21.74
C VAL A 158 26.78 -22.18 -22.22
N LYS A 159 26.18 -22.74 -23.25
CA LYS A 159 24.82 -22.38 -23.68
C LYS A 159 23.89 -22.61 -22.49
N PRO A 160 23.09 -21.62 -22.08
CA PRO A 160 21.95 -21.93 -21.24
C PRO A 160 21.08 -22.91 -22.01
N GLU A 161 20.81 -24.06 -21.42
CA GLU A 161 19.83 -24.98 -21.99
C GLU A 161 18.50 -24.23 -22.04
N LEU A 162 17.97 -24.12 -23.24
CA LEU A 162 16.58 -23.67 -23.42
C LEU A 162 15.73 -24.82 -22.89
N VAL A 163 15.22 -24.64 -21.68
CA VAL A 163 14.19 -25.53 -21.15
C VAL A 163 12.96 -25.31 -22.01
N SER A 164 12.69 -26.27 -22.90
CA SER A 164 11.42 -26.28 -23.63
C SER A 164 10.31 -26.67 -22.65
N GLY A 165 9.37 -25.79 -22.43
CA GLY A 165 8.19 -26.05 -21.63
C GLY A 165 7.01 -25.23 -22.20
N GLU A 166 5.83 -25.79 -22.16
CA GLU A 166 4.60 -25.09 -22.47
C GLU A 166 4.17 -24.31 -21.23
N MET A 167 4.57 -23.05 -21.16
CA MET A 167 4.05 -22.13 -20.13
C MET A 167 2.70 -21.59 -20.60
N PRO A 168 1.69 -21.53 -19.74
CA PRO A 168 0.44 -20.86 -20.06
C PRO A 168 0.68 -19.36 -20.31
N LEU A 169 -0.18 -18.75 -21.13
CA LEU A 169 -0.09 -17.29 -21.40
C LEU A 169 -0.33 -16.46 -20.14
N GLU A 170 -1.13 -16.99 -19.21
CA GLU A 170 -1.44 -16.37 -17.94
C GLU A 170 -1.28 -17.38 -16.81
N MET A 171 -0.64 -16.97 -15.73
CA MET A 171 -0.44 -17.81 -14.56
C MET A 171 -0.45 -16.97 -13.28
N SER A 172 -1.14 -17.45 -12.26
CA SER A 172 -1.06 -16.91 -10.90
C SER A 172 -0.57 -17.99 -9.93
N PHE A 173 0.36 -17.65 -9.07
CA PHE A 173 0.81 -18.53 -7.98
C PHE A 173 -0.15 -18.58 -6.81
N LEU A 174 -0.97 -17.52 -6.66
CA LEU A 174 -1.93 -17.39 -5.59
C LEU A 174 -3.12 -16.57 -6.08
N ARG A 175 -4.32 -17.12 -5.95
CA ARG A 175 -5.57 -16.42 -6.24
C ARG A 175 -6.32 -16.24 -4.94
N PHE A 176 -6.67 -15.02 -4.62
CA PHE A 176 -7.40 -14.69 -3.41
C PHE A 176 -8.43 -13.58 -3.68
N GLU A 177 -9.44 -13.54 -2.82
CA GLU A 177 -10.51 -12.55 -2.81
C GLU A 177 -10.77 -12.12 -1.37
N GLY A 178 -11.21 -10.90 -1.18
CA GLY A 178 -11.57 -10.28 0.09
C GLY A 178 -11.57 -8.78 -0.02
N GLU A 179 -12.62 -8.11 0.43
CA GLU A 179 -12.71 -6.66 0.36
C GLU A 179 -11.69 -6.02 1.30
N GLY A 180 -10.90 -5.06 0.80
CA GLY A 180 -9.87 -4.39 1.57
C GLY A 180 -8.77 -5.30 2.14
N ILE A 181 -8.71 -6.55 1.69
CA ILE A 181 -7.64 -7.47 2.09
C ILE A 181 -6.46 -7.31 1.15
N HIS A 182 -5.31 -7.04 1.73
CA HIS A 182 -4.07 -6.79 1.00
C HIS A 182 -3.02 -7.87 1.27
N LEU A 183 -2.38 -8.37 0.18
CA LEU A 183 -1.24 -9.28 0.26
C LEU A 183 0.04 -8.48 0.54
N THR A 184 0.63 -8.68 1.72
CA THR A 184 1.82 -7.94 2.15
C THR A 184 3.12 -8.71 2.02
N ALA A 185 3.06 -10.04 1.97
CA ALA A 185 4.23 -10.86 1.74
C ALA A 185 3.89 -12.20 1.09
N PHE A 186 4.74 -12.61 0.15
CA PHE A 186 4.81 -13.96 -0.39
C PHE A 186 6.28 -14.35 -0.47
N LYS A 187 6.72 -15.21 0.43
CA LYS A 187 8.16 -15.48 0.61
C LYS A 187 8.45 -16.91 1.02
N LYS A 188 9.71 -17.33 0.86
CA LYS A 188 10.23 -18.55 1.46
C LYS A 188 10.46 -18.34 2.96
N GLY A 189 10.21 -19.37 3.76
CA GLY A 189 10.50 -19.38 5.19
C GLY A 189 11.99 -19.21 5.51
N LEU A 190 12.28 -18.62 6.66
CA LEU A 190 13.65 -18.40 7.13
C LEU A 190 14.32 -19.72 7.56
N ALA A 191 13.60 -20.57 8.29
CA ALA A 191 14.12 -21.79 8.86
C ALA A 191 13.55 -23.07 8.21
N LYS A 192 12.52 -22.94 7.38
CA LYS A 192 11.80 -24.06 6.74
C LYS A 192 11.73 -23.86 5.24
N ASP A 193 11.51 -24.93 4.51
CA ASP A 193 11.31 -24.88 3.06
C ASP A 193 9.86 -24.53 2.64
N ASP A 194 9.02 -24.27 3.62
CA ASP A 194 7.65 -23.81 3.42
C ASP A 194 7.62 -22.39 2.81
N LEU A 195 6.56 -22.08 2.11
CA LEU A 195 6.26 -20.72 1.68
C LEU A 195 5.36 -20.05 2.70
N PHE A 196 5.53 -18.76 2.88
CA PHE A 196 4.71 -17.95 3.77
C PHE A 196 4.01 -16.85 3.00
N VAL A 197 2.70 -16.74 3.26
CA VAL A 197 1.82 -15.74 2.67
C VAL A 197 1.24 -14.91 3.82
N ARG A 198 1.28 -13.59 3.70
CA ARG A 198 0.75 -12.69 4.72
C ARG A 198 -0.24 -11.73 4.12
N PHE A 199 -1.40 -11.65 4.75
CA PHE A 199 -2.46 -10.73 4.41
C PHE A 199 -2.72 -9.76 5.55
N VAL A 200 -3.26 -8.61 5.21
CA VAL A 200 -3.77 -7.62 6.16
C VAL A 200 -5.19 -7.26 5.75
N ASN A 201 -6.10 -7.31 6.70
CA ASN A 201 -7.42 -6.70 6.54
C ASN A 201 -7.29 -5.20 6.86
N ASN A 202 -7.50 -4.34 5.89
CA ASN A 202 -7.43 -2.88 6.06
C ASN A 202 -8.80 -2.24 6.34
N MET A 203 -9.83 -3.08 6.48
CA MET A 203 -11.19 -2.62 6.77
C MET A 203 -11.45 -2.54 8.28
N PRO A 204 -12.30 -1.59 8.74
CA PRO A 204 -12.66 -1.45 10.13
C PRO A 204 -13.74 -2.46 10.59
N GLN A 205 -13.79 -3.59 9.93
CA GLN A 205 -14.71 -4.70 10.21
C GLN A 205 -14.07 -6.02 9.84
N ASP A 206 -14.69 -7.10 10.30
CA ASP A 206 -14.29 -8.45 9.93
C ASP A 206 -14.56 -8.68 8.44
N GLU A 207 -13.57 -9.23 7.73
CA GLU A 207 -13.65 -9.57 6.33
C GLU A 207 -13.28 -11.03 6.08
N VAL A 208 -13.86 -11.63 5.04
CA VAL A 208 -13.57 -13.02 4.68
C VAL A 208 -12.51 -13.05 3.58
N LEU A 209 -11.32 -13.53 3.94
CA LEU A 209 -10.30 -13.92 2.99
C LEU A 209 -10.65 -15.28 2.38
N SER A 210 -10.81 -15.33 1.08
CA SER A 210 -10.96 -16.57 0.32
C SER A 210 -9.76 -16.76 -0.59
N PHE A 211 -9.11 -17.92 -0.53
CA PHE A 211 -8.02 -18.23 -1.47
C PHE A 211 -8.07 -19.68 -1.92
N ARG A 212 -7.70 -19.89 -3.18
CA ARG A 212 -7.81 -21.20 -3.81
C ARG A 212 -6.60 -22.06 -3.48
N LYS A 213 -6.86 -23.36 -3.23
CA LYS A 213 -5.81 -24.38 -3.15
C LYS A 213 -5.24 -24.62 -4.55
N GLU A 214 -4.01 -24.24 -4.76
CA GLU A 214 -3.29 -24.54 -5.99
C GLU A 214 -2.66 -25.94 -5.94
N SER A 215 -2.38 -26.53 -7.10
CA SER A 215 -1.90 -27.91 -7.21
C SER A 215 -0.56 -28.18 -6.51
N TRP A 216 0.24 -27.14 -6.32
CA TRP A 216 1.53 -27.21 -5.63
C TRP A 216 1.41 -27.12 -4.09
N MET A 217 0.24 -26.79 -3.55
CA MET A 217 -0.02 -26.68 -2.12
C MET A 217 -0.43 -28.05 -1.54
N LYS A 218 0.42 -28.69 -0.77
CA LYS A 218 0.09 -29.94 -0.07
C LYS A 218 -0.71 -29.68 1.20
N GLU A 219 -0.28 -28.71 1.98
CA GLU A 219 -0.91 -28.34 3.25
C GLU A 219 -0.84 -26.83 3.43
N VAL A 220 -1.87 -26.24 4.03
CA VAL A 220 -1.92 -24.85 4.45
C VAL A 220 -2.23 -24.81 5.95
N TYR A 221 -1.50 -23.98 6.68
CA TYR A 221 -1.70 -23.81 8.10
C TYR A 221 -1.61 -22.34 8.52
N ARG A 222 -2.32 -21.97 9.57
CA ARG A 222 -2.16 -20.65 10.17
C ARG A 222 -0.80 -20.56 10.85
N SER A 223 -0.14 -19.44 10.73
CA SER A 223 1.16 -19.18 11.31
C SER A 223 1.16 -17.85 12.05
N ASN A 224 2.09 -17.67 12.96
CA ASN A 224 2.38 -16.35 13.50
C ASN A 224 3.46 -15.62 12.66
N VAL A 225 3.82 -14.42 13.06
CA VAL A 225 4.78 -13.59 12.32
C VAL A 225 6.22 -14.13 12.36
N VAL A 226 6.53 -15.01 13.33
CA VAL A 226 7.84 -15.68 13.46
C VAL A 226 7.86 -17.08 12.84
N GLU A 227 6.86 -17.39 12.01
CA GLU A 227 6.79 -18.61 11.18
C GLU A 227 6.58 -19.92 11.97
N GLU A 228 6.04 -19.84 13.16
CA GLU A 228 5.64 -21.04 13.91
C GLU A 228 4.32 -21.60 13.35
N LYS A 229 4.29 -22.93 13.19
CA LYS A 229 3.12 -23.64 12.68
C LYS A 229 2.00 -23.69 13.71
N GLY A 230 0.85 -23.19 13.33
CA GLY A 230 -0.40 -23.28 14.08
C GLY A 230 -1.37 -24.30 13.49
N GLU A 231 -2.66 -23.97 13.51
CA GLU A 231 -3.75 -24.82 13.03
C GLU A 231 -3.65 -25.07 11.52
N VAL A 232 -3.88 -26.33 11.14
CA VAL A 232 -3.97 -26.73 9.74
C VAL A 232 -5.35 -26.39 9.20
N LEU A 233 -5.40 -25.72 8.06
CA LEU A 233 -6.63 -25.32 7.41
C LEU A 233 -7.11 -26.40 6.43
N CYS A 234 -8.42 -26.59 6.36
CA CYS A 234 -9.06 -27.46 5.39
C CYS A 234 -9.80 -26.60 4.35
N PRO A 235 -9.60 -26.85 3.06
CA PRO A 235 -10.40 -26.21 2.03
C PRO A 235 -11.81 -26.79 1.98
N ASP A 236 -12.73 -26.04 1.40
CA ASP A 236 -14.08 -26.52 1.09
C ASP A 236 -14.10 -27.57 -0.05
N GLU A 237 -15.30 -28.00 -0.44
CA GLU A 237 -15.53 -28.98 -1.53
C GLU A 237 -15.00 -28.47 -2.89
N ASN A 238 -14.89 -27.16 -3.07
CA ASN A 238 -14.39 -26.52 -4.29
C ASN A 238 -12.88 -26.26 -4.24
N GLY A 239 -12.23 -26.62 -3.16
CA GLY A 239 -10.80 -26.40 -2.94
C GLY A 239 -10.48 -24.94 -2.53
N VAL A 240 -11.41 -24.25 -1.90
CA VAL A 240 -11.21 -22.86 -1.44
C VAL A 240 -11.09 -22.83 0.09
N TYR A 241 -10.10 -22.12 0.58
CA TYR A 241 -9.98 -21.82 1.99
C TYR A 241 -10.73 -20.51 2.28
N HIS A 242 -11.53 -20.51 3.34
CA HIS A 242 -12.25 -19.35 3.84
C HIS A 242 -11.80 -19.04 5.27
N VAL A 243 -11.27 -17.85 5.47
CA VAL A 243 -10.74 -17.42 6.77
C VAL A 243 -11.28 -16.03 7.10
N THR A 244 -12.02 -15.92 8.19
CA THR A 244 -12.40 -14.60 8.71
C THR A 244 -11.20 -13.93 9.33
N LEU A 245 -10.87 -12.74 8.86
CA LEU A 245 -9.89 -11.83 9.41
C LEU A 245 -10.62 -10.72 10.16
N ARG A 246 -10.26 -10.51 11.41
CA ARG A 246 -10.83 -9.42 12.21
C ARG A 246 -10.42 -8.07 11.62
N GLU A 247 -11.10 -7.01 12.06
CA GLU A 247 -10.69 -5.64 11.75
C GLU A 247 -9.18 -5.46 11.95
N PHE A 248 -8.50 -4.92 10.96
CA PHE A 248 -7.05 -4.64 10.95
C PHE A 248 -6.15 -5.83 11.29
N GLU A 249 -6.64 -7.07 11.13
CA GLU A 249 -5.86 -8.27 11.44
C GLU A 249 -4.76 -8.52 10.40
N ILE A 250 -3.55 -8.80 10.89
CA ILE A 250 -2.43 -9.34 10.11
C ILE A 250 -2.46 -10.85 10.23
N ALA A 251 -2.76 -11.55 9.14
CA ALA A 251 -2.78 -13.01 9.10
C ALA A 251 -1.63 -13.58 8.28
N THR A 252 -0.92 -14.55 8.85
CA THR A 252 0.15 -15.26 8.16
C THR A 252 -0.24 -16.72 8.00
N PHE A 253 0.01 -17.27 6.82
CA PHE A 253 -0.23 -18.68 6.48
C PHE A 253 1.07 -19.30 5.98
N GLY A 254 1.38 -20.50 6.50
CA GLY A 254 2.43 -21.33 5.97
C GLY A 254 1.86 -22.33 4.98
N VAL A 255 2.58 -22.55 3.88
CA VAL A 255 2.18 -23.45 2.80
C VAL A 255 3.30 -24.46 2.55
N VAL A 256 3.00 -25.72 2.77
CA VAL A 256 3.89 -26.85 2.43
C VAL A 256 3.78 -27.13 0.95
N LYS A 257 4.92 -27.26 0.26
CA LYS A 257 5.03 -27.56 -1.18
C LYS A 257 4.95 -29.06 -1.46
#